data_9e95de1ab99ffbe2cb7844ed478bad47
#
_entry.id   9e95de1ab99ffbe2cb7844ed478bad47
#
_cell.length_a   1.000
_cell.length_b   1.000
_cell.length_c   1.000
_cell.angle_alpha   90.00
_cell.angle_beta   90.00
_cell.angle_gamma   90.00
#
_symmetry.space_group_name_H-M   'P 1'
#
loop_
_entity.id
_entity.type
_entity.pdbx_description
1 polymer ?
#
loop_
_entity_poly.entity_id
_entity_poly.type
_entity_poly.pdbx_seq_one_letter_code
_entity_poly.pdbx_strand_id
1 'polypeptide(L)'
;MRTIVVIPSYEPEERLIKLTAQLVAKDLDVIVVDDGSGEKYLPIFDQLAGARVLRHAENQGKGAALKTAYQFIKENYPDQDIAVVTADSDGQHSPEDIIRIARRAALDSDSLVLGVRNFDGQEVPLRSKVGNKITLKIFQLTSGSKLSDTQTGLRGFSGIHLDKMLAISGSRFEYEMNVLMVWAKKKRPFYELKIKTIYENKNEGSHFNPLRDSFRIYKEILRFGLSSLLSFFLDYSLYALQIFVGLPLVTANVIARLISAGF
;
A
#
# COMPACT_ATOMS: atom_id res chain seq x y z
N MET A 1 -12.48 18.44 6.62
CA MET A 1 -11.67 17.23 6.64
C MET A 1 -10.24 17.59 6.29
N ARG A 2 -9.29 17.29 7.15
CA ARG A 2 -7.86 17.60 7.03
C ARG A 2 -7.18 16.55 6.15
N THR A 3 -6.23 16.97 5.33
CA THR A 3 -5.46 16.06 4.48
C THR A 3 -4.02 16.00 4.95
N ILE A 4 -3.52 14.78 5.18
CA ILE A 4 -2.14 14.52 5.56
C ILE A 4 -1.48 13.68 4.47
N VAL A 5 -0.40 14.22 3.89
CA VAL A 5 0.40 13.53 2.88
C VAL A 5 1.62 12.92 3.55
N VAL A 6 1.79 11.61 3.39
CA VAL A 6 2.91 10.83 3.93
C VAL A 6 3.86 10.47 2.80
N ILE A 7 5.13 10.84 2.94
CA ILE A 7 6.17 10.60 1.95
C ILE A 7 7.32 9.81 2.61
N PRO A 8 7.36 8.48 2.46
CA PRO A 8 8.54 7.70 2.86
C PRO A 8 9.70 8.03 1.92
N SER A 9 10.87 8.27 2.48
CA SER A 9 12.04 8.72 1.72
C SER A 9 13.31 8.03 2.19
N TYR A 10 14.07 7.51 1.25
CA TYR A 10 15.41 6.96 1.47
C TYR A 10 16.35 7.45 0.39
N GLU A 11 17.45 8.09 0.77
CA GLU A 11 18.43 8.71 -0.13
C GLU A 11 17.76 9.60 -1.21
N PRO A 12 17.00 10.64 -0.78
CA PRO A 12 16.20 11.44 -1.70
C PRO A 12 17.04 12.32 -2.63
N GLU A 13 16.41 12.69 -3.75
CA GLU A 13 16.88 13.73 -4.64
C GLU A 13 16.21 15.09 -4.31
N GLU A 14 16.70 16.18 -4.90
CA GLU A 14 16.14 17.56 -4.76
C GLU A 14 14.66 17.67 -5.16
N ARG A 15 14.14 16.72 -5.90
CA ARG A 15 12.72 16.63 -6.30
C ARG A 15 11.80 16.57 -5.07
N LEU A 16 12.27 15.97 -3.97
CA LEU A 16 11.52 15.93 -2.71
C LEU A 16 11.27 17.34 -2.18
N ILE A 17 12.26 18.24 -2.27
CA ILE A 17 12.11 19.63 -1.82
C ILE A 17 11.01 20.33 -2.61
N LYS A 18 11.04 20.18 -3.95
CA LYS A 18 10.04 20.79 -4.84
C LYS A 18 8.64 20.26 -4.58
N LEU A 19 8.50 18.93 -4.47
CA LEU A 19 7.21 18.28 -4.19
C LEU A 19 6.64 18.77 -2.86
N THR A 20 7.45 18.73 -1.79
CA THR A 20 7.04 19.15 -0.45
C THR A 20 6.61 20.61 -0.43
N ALA A 21 7.39 21.51 -1.03
CA ALA A 21 7.04 22.93 -1.10
C ALA A 21 5.71 23.17 -1.84
N GLN A 22 5.46 22.44 -2.94
CA GLN A 22 4.21 22.53 -3.68
C GLN A 22 3.00 22.03 -2.89
N LEU A 23 3.17 20.99 -2.07
CA LEU A 23 2.08 20.45 -1.22
C LEU A 23 1.79 21.40 -0.05
N VAL A 24 2.81 21.90 0.62
CA VAL A 24 2.68 22.87 1.71
C VAL A 24 2.02 24.17 1.22
N ALA A 25 2.38 24.67 0.03
CA ALA A 25 1.77 25.84 -0.57
C ALA A 25 0.26 25.66 -0.90
N LYS A 26 -0.25 24.43 -0.85
CA LYS A 26 -1.66 24.08 -1.04
C LYS A 26 -2.36 23.76 0.29
N ASP A 27 -1.80 24.21 1.42
CA ASP A 27 -2.31 23.99 2.80
C ASP A 27 -2.50 22.52 3.17
N LEU A 28 -1.62 21.64 2.64
CA LEU A 28 -1.60 20.23 3.02
C LEU A 28 -0.59 20.00 4.14
N ASP A 29 -0.97 19.19 5.13
CA ASP A 29 -0.02 18.69 6.11
C ASP A 29 0.88 17.65 5.46
N VAL A 30 2.19 17.85 5.52
CA VAL A 30 3.15 16.93 4.90
C VAL A 30 4.02 16.31 6.00
N ILE A 31 4.06 14.99 6.02
CA ILE A 31 4.94 14.19 6.88
C ILE A 31 5.91 13.43 5.98
N VAL A 32 7.18 13.73 6.10
CA VAL A 32 8.26 13.01 5.42
C VAL A 32 8.93 12.10 6.43
N VAL A 33 9.15 10.84 6.07
CA VAL A 33 9.90 9.91 6.92
C VAL A 33 11.22 9.59 6.25
N ASP A 34 12.32 10.09 6.81
CA ASP A 34 13.67 9.71 6.45
C ASP A 34 13.96 8.29 6.96
N ASP A 35 14.01 7.34 6.08
CA ASP A 35 14.24 5.92 6.40
C ASP A 35 15.73 5.59 6.50
N GLY A 36 16.47 6.40 7.28
CA GLY A 36 17.89 6.17 7.55
C GLY A 36 18.81 6.46 6.36
N SER A 37 18.61 7.59 5.69
CA SER A 37 19.39 7.98 4.50
C SER A 37 20.85 8.34 4.81
N GLY A 38 21.17 8.66 6.08
CA GLY A 38 22.50 9.05 6.51
C GLY A 38 22.83 10.54 6.33
N GLU A 39 23.96 10.97 6.86
CA GLU A 39 24.35 12.38 6.98
C GLU A 39 24.43 13.11 5.64
N LYS A 40 24.83 12.45 4.57
CA LYS A 40 24.93 13.02 3.22
C LYS A 40 23.62 13.67 2.75
N TYR A 41 22.49 13.16 3.19
CA TYR A 41 21.16 13.59 2.74
C TYR A 41 20.48 14.58 3.70
N LEU A 42 21.06 14.86 4.85
CA LEU A 42 20.53 15.85 5.81
C LEU A 42 20.24 17.21 5.17
N PRO A 43 21.09 17.76 4.28
CA PRO A 43 20.83 19.05 3.65
C PRO A 43 19.52 19.07 2.82
N ILE A 44 19.06 17.93 2.29
CA ILE A 44 17.78 17.86 1.58
C ILE A 44 16.63 17.92 2.58
N PHE A 45 16.70 17.13 3.65
CA PHE A 45 15.64 17.10 4.67
C PHE A 45 15.52 18.44 5.44
N ASP A 46 16.63 19.13 5.67
CA ASP A 46 16.64 20.42 6.38
C ASP A 46 16.01 21.57 5.54
N GLN A 47 15.88 21.38 4.21
CA GLN A 47 15.21 22.32 3.32
C GLN A 47 13.69 22.08 3.18
N LEU A 48 13.12 21.07 3.85
CA LEU A 48 11.70 20.74 3.76
C LEU A 48 10.84 21.66 4.64
N ALA A 49 10.85 22.95 4.34
CA ALA A 49 10.12 23.95 5.11
C ALA A 49 8.60 23.66 5.12
N GLY A 50 7.99 23.71 6.31
CA GLY A 50 6.56 23.46 6.50
C GLY A 50 6.16 21.97 6.56
N ALA A 51 7.08 21.04 6.30
CA ALA A 51 6.83 19.62 6.49
C ALA A 51 7.35 19.15 7.86
N ARG A 52 6.69 18.12 8.41
CA ARG A 52 7.20 17.37 9.56
C ARG A 52 8.13 16.27 9.08
N VAL A 53 9.39 16.30 9.48
CA VAL A 53 10.35 15.23 9.18
C VAL A 53 10.49 14.31 10.41
N LEU A 54 10.24 13.01 10.19
CA LEU A 54 10.51 11.93 11.12
C LEU A 54 11.74 11.17 10.63
N ARG A 55 12.58 10.64 11.54
CA ARG A 55 13.84 10.00 11.13
C ARG A 55 14.01 8.63 11.78
N HIS A 56 14.43 7.65 10.98
CA HIS A 56 14.96 6.38 11.44
C HIS A 56 16.48 6.47 11.57
N ALA A 57 17.04 5.74 12.54
CA ALA A 57 18.49 5.66 12.71
C ALA A 57 19.16 4.86 11.57
N GLU A 58 18.44 3.91 11.00
CA GLU A 58 18.88 3.05 9.90
C GLU A 58 17.71 2.68 8.98
N ASN A 59 17.99 2.18 7.77
CA ASN A 59 16.97 1.78 6.80
C ASN A 59 16.17 0.57 7.28
N GLN A 60 14.91 0.80 7.64
CA GLN A 60 13.94 -0.20 8.06
C GLN A 60 13.01 -0.63 6.93
N GLY A 61 12.91 0.15 5.87
CA GLY A 61 12.14 -0.09 4.67
C GLY A 61 10.87 0.76 4.58
N LYS A 62 10.36 0.89 3.35
CA LYS A 62 9.21 1.73 3.00
C LYS A 62 7.98 1.49 3.89
N GLY A 63 7.65 0.20 4.14
CA GLY A 63 6.52 -0.16 4.99
C GLY A 63 6.70 0.28 6.45
N ALA A 64 7.92 0.21 6.99
CA ALA A 64 8.24 0.71 8.33
C ALA A 64 8.10 2.23 8.38
N ALA A 65 8.63 2.94 7.38
CA ALA A 65 8.50 4.39 7.28
C ALA A 65 7.03 4.85 7.21
N LEU A 66 6.20 4.16 6.41
CA LEU A 66 4.76 4.41 6.37
C LEU A 66 4.10 4.21 7.74
N LYS A 67 4.42 3.13 8.44
CA LYS A 67 3.89 2.85 9.78
C LYS A 67 4.32 3.88 10.81
N THR A 68 5.57 4.35 10.76
CA THR A 68 6.06 5.42 11.62
C THR A 68 5.22 6.70 11.44
N ALA A 69 4.93 7.08 10.19
CA ALA A 69 4.04 8.20 9.92
C ALA A 69 2.62 7.96 10.42
N TYR A 70 2.05 6.76 10.21
CA TYR A 70 0.70 6.44 10.67
C TYR A 70 0.58 6.47 12.19
N GLN A 71 1.60 5.97 12.90
CA GLN A 71 1.65 6.05 14.34
C GLN A 71 1.71 7.51 14.83
N PHE A 72 2.56 8.32 14.21
CA PHE A 72 2.65 9.74 14.50
C PHE A 72 1.31 10.46 14.25
N ILE A 73 0.63 10.16 13.13
CA ILE A 73 -0.69 10.73 12.82
C ILE A 73 -1.70 10.35 13.91
N LYS A 74 -1.76 9.08 14.29
CA LYS A 74 -2.68 8.60 15.33
C LYS A 74 -2.48 9.29 16.67
N GLU A 75 -1.23 9.57 17.04
CA GLU A 75 -0.89 10.20 18.32
C GLU A 75 -1.13 11.71 18.33
N ASN A 76 -0.95 12.39 17.20
CA ASN A 76 -0.96 13.85 17.14
C ASN A 76 -2.24 14.43 16.50
N TYR A 77 -3.07 13.59 15.86
CA TYR A 77 -4.32 13.99 15.21
C TYR A 77 -5.46 13.10 15.70
N PRO A 78 -5.98 13.38 16.92
CA PRO A 78 -7.01 12.53 17.55
C PRO A 78 -8.33 12.52 16.78
N ASP A 79 -8.62 13.60 16.06
CA ASP A 79 -9.79 13.68 15.20
C ASP A 79 -9.57 12.83 13.96
N GLN A 80 -10.28 11.70 13.88
CA GLN A 80 -10.19 10.77 12.74
C GLN A 80 -10.82 11.31 11.44
N ASP A 81 -11.32 12.56 11.43
CA ASP A 81 -11.81 13.23 10.22
C ASP A 81 -10.65 13.73 9.33
N ILE A 82 -9.78 12.81 9.00
CA ILE A 82 -8.60 13.05 8.17
C ILE A 82 -8.57 12.11 6.97
N ALA A 83 -8.07 12.63 5.84
CA ALA A 83 -7.64 11.82 4.70
C ALA A 83 -6.12 11.67 4.75
N VAL A 84 -5.64 10.43 4.77
CA VAL A 84 -4.21 10.11 4.67
C VAL A 84 -3.89 9.72 3.24
N VAL A 85 -2.88 10.36 2.64
CA VAL A 85 -2.42 10.03 1.28
C VAL A 85 -0.94 9.70 1.33
N THR A 86 -0.55 8.55 0.79
CA THR A 86 0.86 8.19 0.58
C THR A 86 1.32 8.63 -0.80
N ALA A 87 2.53 9.13 -0.93
CA ALA A 87 3.16 9.46 -2.20
C ALA A 87 4.65 9.11 -2.15
N ASP A 88 5.23 8.76 -3.31
CA ASP A 88 6.67 8.47 -3.40
C ASP A 88 7.50 9.77 -3.42
N SER A 89 8.74 9.69 -2.94
CA SER A 89 9.67 10.82 -2.85
C SER A 89 10.35 11.18 -4.17
N ASP A 90 10.16 10.37 -5.23
CA ASP A 90 10.81 10.51 -6.53
C ASP A 90 10.20 11.57 -7.45
N GLY A 91 9.14 12.24 -7.01
CA GLY A 91 8.46 13.30 -7.77
C GLY A 91 7.61 12.82 -8.94
N GLN A 92 7.34 11.51 -9.07
CA GLN A 92 6.48 10.97 -10.13
C GLN A 92 4.99 11.27 -9.95
N HIS A 93 4.59 11.76 -8.79
CA HIS A 93 3.21 12.10 -8.45
C HIS A 93 3.00 13.61 -8.45
N SER A 94 2.06 14.09 -9.28
CA SER A 94 1.73 15.51 -9.29
C SER A 94 0.94 15.93 -8.05
N PRO A 95 1.12 17.16 -7.54
CA PRO A 95 0.31 17.66 -6.41
C PRO A 95 -1.19 17.61 -6.70
N GLU A 96 -1.60 17.82 -7.96
CA GLU A 96 -2.99 17.77 -8.39
C GLU A 96 -3.58 16.36 -8.21
N ASP A 97 -2.83 15.32 -8.57
CA ASP A 97 -3.26 13.93 -8.40
C ASP A 97 -3.32 13.54 -6.93
N ILE A 98 -2.35 13.97 -6.11
CA ILE A 98 -2.35 13.78 -4.66
C ILE A 98 -3.64 14.37 -4.05
N ILE A 99 -4.01 15.59 -4.42
CA ILE A 99 -5.24 16.26 -3.94
C ILE A 99 -6.49 15.52 -4.42
N ARG A 100 -6.52 15.02 -5.66
CA ARG A 100 -7.66 14.24 -6.18
C ARG A 100 -7.85 12.95 -5.37
N ILE A 101 -6.77 12.25 -5.06
CA ILE A 101 -6.79 11.04 -4.20
C ILE A 101 -7.29 11.40 -2.80
N ALA A 102 -6.79 12.49 -2.20
CA ALA A 102 -7.21 12.96 -0.89
C ALA A 102 -8.71 13.25 -0.83
N ARG A 103 -9.21 14.02 -1.80
CA ARG A 103 -10.64 14.35 -1.89
C ARG A 103 -11.51 13.11 -2.01
N ARG A 104 -11.07 12.13 -2.80
CA ARG A 104 -11.83 10.89 -2.94
C ARG A 104 -11.81 10.07 -1.66
N ALA A 105 -10.67 9.95 -0.98
CA ALA A 105 -10.55 9.28 0.31
C ALA A 105 -11.38 9.95 1.42
N ALA A 106 -11.55 11.28 1.31
CA ALA A 106 -12.40 12.07 2.18
C ALA A 106 -13.90 11.77 2.00
N LEU A 107 -14.34 11.56 0.75
CA LEU A 107 -15.74 11.32 0.41
C LEU A 107 -16.21 9.89 0.67
N ASP A 108 -15.28 8.94 0.71
CA ASP A 108 -15.58 7.52 0.84
C ASP A 108 -14.62 6.88 1.86
N SER A 109 -15.07 6.89 3.11
CA SER A 109 -14.25 6.42 4.23
C SER A 109 -13.97 4.92 4.21
N ASP A 110 -14.73 4.12 3.46
CA ASP A 110 -14.55 2.66 3.40
C ASP A 110 -13.59 2.20 2.30
N SER A 111 -13.39 3.03 1.28
CA SER A 111 -12.54 2.68 0.14
C SER A 111 -11.06 2.91 0.39
N LEU A 112 -10.23 2.03 -0.19
CA LEU A 112 -8.84 2.35 -0.47
C LEU A 112 -8.75 2.96 -1.88
N VAL A 113 -8.35 4.21 -1.95
CA VAL A 113 -8.22 4.96 -3.20
C VAL A 113 -6.82 4.75 -3.76
N LEU A 114 -6.73 4.36 -5.03
CA LEU A 114 -5.47 4.06 -5.72
C LEU A 114 -5.29 5.02 -6.90
N GLY A 115 -4.14 5.69 -6.96
CA GLY A 115 -3.73 6.45 -8.13
C GLY A 115 -3.13 5.50 -9.17
N VAL A 116 -3.90 5.11 -10.19
CA VAL A 116 -3.46 4.12 -11.17
C VAL A 116 -2.81 4.76 -12.39
N ARG A 117 -1.66 4.22 -12.78
CA ARG A 117 -0.90 4.67 -13.94
C ARG A 117 -1.52 4.16 -15.23
N ASN A 118 -1.42 4.95 -16.29
CA ASN A 118 -1.79 4.48 -17.62
C ASN A 118 -0.62 3.74 -18.26
N PHE A 119 -0.73 2.43 -18.43
CA PHE A 119 0.29 1.59 -19.05
C PHE A 119 0.15 1.45 -20.57
N ASP A 120 -0.86 2.07 -21.20
CA ASP A 120 -1.10 1.97 -22.64
C ASP A 120 -0.18 2.92 -23.47
N GLY A 121 0.53 3.85 -22.80
CA GLY A 121 1.47 4.77 -23.43
C GLY A 121 2.73 4.08 -23.97
N GLN A 122 3.33 4.66 -25.02
CA GLN A 122 4.58 4.16 -25.64
C GLN A 122 5.81 4.34 -24.73
N GLU A 123 5.77 5.26 -23.76
CA GLU A 123 6.89 5.62 -22.88
C GLU A 123 7.10 4.68 -21.69
N VAL A 124 6.20 3.73 -21.47
CA VAL A 124 6.30 2.83 -20.31
C VAL A 124 7.29 1.70 -20.58
N PRO A 125 8.34 1.52 -19.76
CA PRO A 125 9.31 0.44 -19.93
C PRO A 125 8.63 -0.94 -19.96
N LEU A 126 9.03 -1.80 -20.90
CA LEU A 126 8.47 -3.16 -21.06
C LEU A 126 8.53 -3.98 -19.78
N ARG A 127 9.62 -3.85 -18.99
CA ARG A 127 9.78 -4.49 -17.69
C ARG A 127 8.64 -4.13 -16.72
N SER A 128 8.29 -2.85 -16.66
CA SER A 128 7.19 -2.36 -15.80
C SER A 128 5.84 -2.89 -16.27
N LYS A 129 5.60 -2.92 -17.59
CA LYS A 129 4.37 -3.50 -18.17
C LYS A 129 4.22 -4.99 -17.85
N VAL A 130 5.28 -5.77 -18.08
CA VAL A 130 5.24 -7.23 -17.85
C VAL A 130 5.14 -7.55 -16.36
N GLY A 131 5.97 -6.89 -15.53
CA GLY A 131 5.94 -7.07 -14.08
C GLY A 131 4.57 -6.78 -13.48
N ASN A 132 3.96 -5.63 -13.86
CA ASN A 132 2.63 -5.29 -13.39
C ASN A 132 1.58 -6.30 -13.87
N LYS A 133 1.60 -6.73 -15.14
CA LYS A 133 0.64 -7.74 -15.66
C LYS A 133 0.71 -9.06 -14.89
N ILE A 134 1.91 -9.55 -14.60
CA ILE A 134 2.10 -10.79 -13.83
C ILE A 134 1.54 -10.61 -12.41
N THR A 135 1.91 -9.53 -11.74
CA THR A 135 1.47 -9.24 -10.37
C THR A 135 -0.04 -9.06 -10.30
N LEU A 136 -0.65 -8.36 -11.26
CA LEU A 136 -2.10 -8.20 -11.37
C LEU A 136 -2.82 -9.55 -11.52
N LYS A 137 -2.32 -10.43 -12.39
CA LYS A 137 -2.94 -11.75 -12.61
C LYS A 137 -2.85 -12.62 -11.35
N ILE A 138 -1.70 -12.62 -10.69
CA ILE A 138 -1.52 -13.38 -9.44
C ILE A 138 -2.39 -12.77 -8.33
N PHE A 139 -2.42 -11.44 -8.19
CA PHE A 139 -3.30 -10.76 -7.24
C PHE A 139 -4.78 -11.11 -7.47
N GLN A 140 -5.25 -11.05 -8.72
CA GLN A 140 -6.62 -11.41 -9.08
C GLN A 140 -6.96 -12.86 -8.74
N LEU A 141 -6.05 -13.80 -9.03
CA LEU A 141 -6.25 -15.23 -8.74
C LEU A 141 -6.31 -15.51 -7.24
N THR A 142 -5.52 -14.80 -6.44
CA THR A 142 -5.41 -15.03 -4.99
C THR A 142 -6.44 -14.25 -4.17
N SER A 143 -6.85 -13.07 -4.63
CA SER A 143 -7.77 -12.18 -3.90
C SER A 143 -9.19 -12.15 -4.46
N GLY A 144 -9.40 -12.61 -5.70
CA GLY A 144 -10.65 -12.47 -6.43
C GLY A 144 -10.98 -11.04 -6.88
N SER A 145 -10.15 -10.05 -6.55
CA SER A 145 -10.35 -8.64 -6.89
C SER A 145 -9.57 -8.25 -8.15
N LYS A 146 -10.16 -7.41 -8.99
CA LYS A 146 -9.51 -6.86 -10.19
C LYS A 146 -9.02 -5.44 -9.88
N LEU A 147 -7.75 -5.17 -10.16
CA LEU A 147 -7.14 -3.85 -10.12
C LEU A 147 -6.41 -3.58 -11.45
N SER A 148 -6.19 -2.30 -11.75
CA SER A 148 -5.43 -1.87 -12.95
C SER A 148 -3.94 -1.67 -12.64
N ASP A 149 -3.60 -1.33 -11.39
CA ASP A 149 -2.22 -1.15 -10.94
C ASP A 149 -2.09 -1.54 -9.46
N THR A 150 -1.28 -2.56 -9.19
CA THR A 150 -1.00 -3.03 -7.82
C THR A 150 0.30 -2.45 -7.25
N GLN A 151 1.10 -1.77 -8.07
CA GLN A 151 2.43 -1.29 -7.71
C GLN A 151 2.47 0.23 -7.46
N THR A 152 1.34 0.91 -7.53
CA THR A 152 1.28 2.35 -7.25
C THR A 152 1.56 2.65 -5.79
N GLY A 153 2.44 3.64 -5.52
CA GLY A 153 2.69 4.21 -4.20
C GLY A 153 1.70 5.33 -3.82
N LEU A 154 0.96 5.87 -4.81
CA LEU A 154 -0.03 6.91 -4.56
C LEU A 154 -1.35 6.28 -4.12
N ARG A 155 -1.63 6.36 -2.82
CA ARG A 155 -2.80 5.75 -2.20
C ARG A 155 -3.45 6.71 -1.21
N GLY A 156 -4.78 6.65 -1.09
CA GLY A 156 -5.51 7.45 -0.12
C GLY A 156 -6.50 6.60 0.68
N PHE A 157 -6.67 6.92 1.95
CA PHE A 157 -7.62 6.27 2.84
C PHE A 157 -8.05 7.21 3.97
N SER A 158 -9.19 6.94 4.59
CA SER A 158 -9.66 7.67 5.77
C SER A 158 -8.87 7.30 7.02
N GLY A 159 -8.61 8.28 7.88
CA GLY A 159 -7.90 8.10 9.16
C GLY A 159 -8.49 7.03 10.08
N ILE A 160 -9.79 6.70 9.93
CA ILE A 160 -10.44 5.60 10.67
C ILE A 160 -9.78 4.24 10.45
N HIS A 161 -8.93 4.12 9.43
CA HIS A 161 -8.23 2.89 9.09
C HIS A 161 -6.78 2.83 9.59
N LEU A 162 -6.29 3.86 10.29
CA LEU A 162 -4.90 3.89 10.79
C LEU A 162 -4.54 2.66 11.61
N ASP A 163 -5.40 2.23 12.54
CA ASP A 163 -5.14 1.02 13.35
C ASP A 163 -5.01 -0.25 12.49
N LYS A 164 -5.84 -0.35 11.45
CA LYS A 164 -5.78 -1.48 10.51
C LYS A 164 -4.49 -1.44 9.70
N MET A 165 -4.09 -0.25 9.21
CA MET A 165 -2.85 -0.07 8.47
C MET A 165 -1.62 -0.40 9.32
N LEU A 166 -1.60 -0.01 10.60
CA LEU A 166 -0.54 -0.35 11.54
C LEU A 166 -0.44 -1.85 11.82
N ALA A 167 -1.57 -2.56 11.89
CA ALA A 167 -1.62 -3.99 12.17
C ALA A 167 -1.20 -4.88 10.98
N ILE A 168 -1.13 -4.35 9.75
CA ILE A 168 -0.74 -5.13 8.57
C ILE A 168 0.76 -5.44 8.63
N SER A 169 1.13 -6.71 8.39
CA SER A 169 2.52 -7.17 8.37
C SER A 169 3.32 -6.59 7.19
N GLY A 170 4.64 -6.62 7.30
CA GLY A 170 5.58 -6.12 6.31
C GLY A 170 6.24 -4.81 6.74
N SER A 171 7.51 -4.64 6.36
CA SER A 171 8.31 -3.46 6.67
C SER A 171 8.91 -2.81 5.42
N ARG A 172 8.94 -3.52 4.28
CA ARG A 172 9.51 -3.04 3.02
C ARG A 172 8.43 -2.91 1.95
N PHE A 173 8.76 -3.12 0.69
CA PHE A 173 7.82 -3.00 -0.44
C PHE A 173 6.65 -4.01 -0.39
N GLU A 174 6.83 -5.16 0.25
CA GLU A 174 5.76 -6.14 0.45
C GLU A 174 4.60 -5.60 1.29
N TYR A 175 4.84 -4.62 2.15
CA TYR A 175 3.78 -4.00 2.96
C TYR A 175 2.63 -3.45 2.10
N GLU A 176 2.97 -2.76 1.01
CA GLU A 176 1.97 -2.18 0.12
C GLU A 176 1.12 -3.26 -0.57
N MET A 177 1.72 -4.40 -0.89
CA MET A 177 0.98 -5.56 -1.41
C MET A 177 0.10 -6.19 -0.33
N ASN A 178 0.61 -6.33 0.90
CA ASN A 178 -0.15 -6.86 2.03
C ASN A 178 -1.38 -6.00 2.35
N VAL A 179 -1.27 -4.67 2.23
CA VAL A 179 -2.42 -3.76 2.35
C VAL A 179 -3.50 -4.13 1.32
N LEU A 180 -3.14 -4.31 0.04
CA LEU A 180 -4.10 -4.68 -1.00
C LEU A 180 -4.75 -6.05 -0.71
N MET A 181 -3.94 -7.04 -0.31
CA MET A 181 -4.44 -8.40 -0.01
C MET A 181 -5.40 -8.41 1.19
N VAL A 182 -5.06 -7.71 2.28
CA VAL A 182 -5.92 -7.61 3.46
C VAL A 182 -7.21 -6.87 3.13
N TRP A 183 -7.15 -5.81 2.32
CA TRP A 183 -8.33 -5.05 1.89
C TRP A 183 -9.27 -5.91 1.06
N ALA A 184 -8.73 -6.62 0.07
CA ALA A 184 -9.47 -7.55 -0.78
C ALA A 184 -10.08 -8.72 0.02
N LYS A 185 -9.31 -9.36 0.92
CA LYS A 185 -9.80 -10.46 1.77
C LYS A 185 -10.99 -10.01 2.64
N LYS A 186 -10.99 -8.76 3.09
CA LYS A 186 -12.12 -8.17 3.85
C LYS A 186 -13.25 -7.66 2.95
N LYS A 187 -13.20 -7.92 1.65
CA LYS A 187 -14.18 -7.47 0.63
C LYS A 187 -14.46 -5.96 0.71
N ARG A 188 -13.46 -5.17 1.05
CA ARG A 188 -13.59 -3.71 1.09
C ARG A 188 -13.42 -3.11 -0.30
N PRO A 189 -14.09 -2.00 -0.61
CA PRO A 189 -14.02 -1.40 -1.93
C PRO A 189 -12.66 -0.80 -2.22
N PHE A 190 -12.24 -0.91 -3.49
CA PHE A 190 -11.17 -0.14 -4.08
C PHE A 190 -11.75 0.92 -4.99
N TYR A 191 -11.14 2.09 -5.00
CA TYR A 191 -11.48 3.13 -5.94
C TYR A 191 -10.23 3.53 -6.73
N GLU A 192 -10.25 3.33 -8.05
CA GLU A 192 -9.12 3.63 -8.92
C GLU A 192 -9.32 4.99 -9.61
N LEU A 193 -8.34 5.89 -9.44
CA LEU A 193 -8.25 7.16 -10.14
C LEU A 193 -7.06 7.15 -11.09
N LYS A 194 -7.30 7.38 -12.38
CA LYS A 194 -6.22 7.55 -13.35
C LYS A 194 -5.41 8.80 -13.01
N ILE A 195 -4.10 8.65 -12.91
CA ILE A 195 -3.14 9.70 -12.63
C ILE A 195 -2.22 9.96 -13.82
N LYS A 196 -1.65 11.17 -13.85
CA LYS A 196 -0.57 11.50 -14.76
C LYS A 196 0.73 10.96 -14.17
N THR A 197 1.38 10.03 -14.85
CA THR A 197 2.70 9.56 -14.43
C THR A 197 3.76 10.43 -15.07
N ILE A 198 4.59 11.06 -14.26
CA ILE A 198 5.73 11.84 -14.72
C ILE A 198 6.90 10.88 -14.86
N TYR A 199 7.22 10.50 -16.10
CA TYR A 199 8.40 9.69 -16.38
C TYR A 199 9.57 10.63 -16.71
N GLU A 200 10.47 10.84 -15.76
CA GLU A 200 11.74 11.54 -15.99
C GLU A 200 12.88 10.52 -15.87
N ASN A 201 13.88 10.59 -16.75
CA ASN A 201 15.15 9.85 -16.71
C ASN A 201 15.02 8.32 -16.43
N LYS A 202 14.15 7.60 -17.16
CA LYS A 202 14.04 6.12 -17.14
C LYS A 202 13.96 5.46 -15.74
N ASN A 203 13.43 6.14 -14.73
CA ASN A 203 13.29 5.62 -13.35
C ASN A 203 14.62 5.35 -12.61
N GLU A 204 15.69 6.10 -12.87
CA GLU A 204 16.98 5.91 -12.18
C GLU A 204 16.93 6.19 -10.66
N GLY A 205 15.92 6.92 -10.17
CA GLY A 205 15.73 7.22 -8.74
C GLY A 205 15.00 6.15 -7.91
N SER A 206 14.69 4.99 -8.48
CA SER A 206 13.98 3.94 -7.73
C SER A 206 14.94 2.98 -7.03
N HIS A 207 14.87 2.94 -5.69
CA HIS A 207 15.61 1.96 -4.84
C HIS A 207 15.01 0.55 -4.85
N PHE A 208 14.03 0.28 -5.72
CA PHE A 208 13.42 -1.05 -5.88
C PHE A 208 14.39 -2.02 -6.56
N ASN A 209 14.79 -3.07 -5.84
CA ASN A 209 15.58 -4.17 -6.40
C ASN A 209 14.64 -5.20 -7.07
N PRO A 210 14.65 -5.31 -8.43
CA PRO A 210 13.67 -6.13 -9.15
C PRO A 210 13.66 -7.61 -8.74
N LEU A 211 14.80 -8.19 -8.37
CA LEU A 211 14.86 -9.60 -7.98
C LEU A 211 14.46 -9.81 -6.52
N ARG A 212 15.09 -9.06 -5.60
CA ARG A 212 14.91 -9.25 -4.17
C ARG A 212 13.52 -8.83 -3.70
N ASP A 213 13.05 -7.66 -4.15
CA ASP A 213 11.78 -7.12 -3.70
C ASP A 213 10.61 -7.80 -4.40
N SER A 214 10.75 -8.16 -5.69
CA SER A 214 9.74 -9.01 -6.35
C SER A 214 9.60 -10.36 -5.67
N PHE A 215 10.71 -11.02 -5.29
CA PHE A 215 10.66 -12.28 -4.57
C PHE A 215 9.89 -12.16 -3.24
N ARG A 216 10.11 -11.07 -2.48
CA ARG A 216 9.38 -10.82 -1.24
C ARG A 216 7.89 -10.62 -1.49
N ILE A 217 7.53 -9.81 -2.50
CA ILE A 217 6.14 -9.57 -2.89
C ILE A 217 5.47 -10.88 -3.30
N TYR A 218 6.09 -11.67 -4.17
CA TYR A 218 5.54 -12.96 -4.62
C TYR A 218 5.43 -13.98 -3.49
N LYS A 219 6.40 -14.02 -2.58
CA LYS A 219 6.35 -14.87 -1.39
C LYS A 219 5.11 -14.56 -0.53
N GLU A 220 4.82 -13.29 -0.30
CA GLU A 220 3.62 -12.89 0.46
C GLU A 220 2.32 -13.25 -0.28
N ILE A 221 2.23 -12.98 -1.58
CA ILE A 221 1.06 -13.36 -2.39
C ILE A 221 0.85 -14.88 -2.36
N LEU A 222 1.92 -15.67 -2.54
CA LEU A 222 1.85 -17.13 -2.48
C LEU A 222 1.47 -17.63 -1.09
N ARG A 223 1.96 -17.00 -0.03
CA ARG A 223 1.59 -17.32 1.35
C ARG A 223 0.07 -17.13 1.57
N PHE A 224 -0.50 -16.03 1.08
CA PHE A 224 -1.95 -15.81 1.11
C PHE A 224 -2.71 -16.88 0.30
N GLY A 225 -2.23 -17.19 -0.90
CA GLY A 225 -2.83 -18.24 -1.75
C GLY A 225 -2.76 -19.63 -1.12
N LEU A 226 -1.62 -20.01 -0.54
CA LEU A 226 -1.42 -21.27 0.16
C LEU A 226 -2.30 -21.37 1.42
N SER A 227 -2.39 -20.31 2.22
CA SER A 227 -3.30 -20.27 3.38
C SER A 227 -4.74 -20.55 2.96
N SER A 228 -5.20 -19.91 1.86
CA SER A 228 -6.56 -20.13 1.33
C SER A 228 -6.78 -21.56 0.83
N LEU A 229 -5.78 -22.15 0.16
CA LEU A 229 -5.83 -23.54 -0.29
C LEU A 229 -5.83 -24.53 0.89
N LEU A 230 -4.99 -24.30 1.89
CA LEU A 230 -4.96 -25.12 3.10
C LEU A 230 -6.28 -25.08 3.85
N SER A 231 -6.85 -23.88 4.01
CA SER A 231 -8.19 -23.74 4.60
C SER A 231 -9.26 -24.51 3.80
N PHE A 232 -9.20 -24.44 2.45
CA PHE A 232 -10.11 -25.20 1.59
C PHE A 232 -9.96 -26.71 1.75
N PHE A 233 -8.71 -27.23 1.74
CA PHE A 233 -8.46 -28.65 1.94
C PHE A 233 -8.86 -29.12 3.35
N LEU A 234 -8.63 -28.31 4.37
CA LEU A 234 -9.06 -28.59 5.72
C LEU A 234 -10.59 -28.65 5.83
N ASP A 235 -11.28 -27.65 5.27
CA ASP A 235 -12.74 -27.60 5.20
C ASP A 235 -13.32 -28.83 4.52
N TYR A 236 -12.81 -29.16 3.33
CA TYR A 236 -13.25 -30.31 2.56
C TYR A 236 -12.98 -31.65 3.26
N SER A 237 -11.79 -31.81 3.86
CA SER A 237 -11.41 -33.04 4.57
C SER A 237 -12.24 -33.25 5.83
N LEU A 238 -12.48 -32.20 6.60
CA LEU A 238 -13.34 -32.23 7.77
C LEU A 238 -14.79 -32.55 7.38
N TYR A 239 -15.29 -31.91 6.33
CA TYR A 239 -16.62 -32.20 5.82
C TYR A 239 -16.78 -33.66 5.38
N ALA A 240 -15.86 -34.17 4.56
CA ALA A 240 -15.88 -35.55 4.09
C ALA A 240 -15.81 -36.58 5.23
N LEU A 241 -14.93 -36.32 6.23
CA LEU A 241 -14.81 -37.17 7.40
C LEU A 241 -16.12 -37.21 8.22
N GLN A 242 -16.75 -36.06 8.43
CA GLN A 242 -18.00 -35.97 9.19
C GLN A 242 -19.17 -36.67 8.50
N ILE A 243 -19.24 -36.58 7.15
CA ILE A 243 -20.23 -37.35 6.37
C ILE A 243 -19.96 -38.85 6.49
N PHE A 244 -18.70 -39.28 6.41
CA PHE A 244 -18.30 -40.68 6.55
C PHE A 244 -18.70 -41.25 7.93
N VAL A 245 -18.65 -40.48 9.00
CA VAL A 245 -19.07 -40.84 10.36
C VAL A 245 -20.59 -40.75 10.53
N GLY A 246 -21.33 -40.32 9.49
CA GLY A 246 -22.80 -40.30 9.50
C GLY A 246 -23.45 -39.02 10.02
N LEU A 247 -22.71 -37.90 10.09
CA LEU A 247 -23.32 -36.62 10.42
C LEU A 247 -24.23 -36.12 9.29
N PRO A 248 -25.33 -35.41 9.61
CA PRO A 248 -26.18 -34.80 8.60
C PRO A 248 -25.39 -33.74 7.78
N LEU A 249 -25.64 -33.66 6.48
CA LEU A 249 -24.93 -32.78 5.52
C LEU A 249 -24.82 -31.31 5.97
N VAL A 250 -25.90 -30.76 6.50
CA VAL A 250 -25.95 -29.37 6.96
C VAL A 250 -25.07 -29.16 8.19
N THR A 251 -25.15 -30.04 9.17
CA THR A 251 -24.36 -29.98 10.40
C THR A 251 -22.86 -30.13 10.09
N ALA A 252 -22.50 -31.11 9.27
CA ALA A 252 -21.12 -31.33 8.83
C ALA A 252 -20.53 -30.10 8.12
N ASN A 253 -21.30 -29.46 7.24
CA ASN A 253 -20.87 -28.25 6.55
C ASN A 253 -20.63 -27.08 7.51
N VAL A 254 -21.54 -26.84 8.45
CA VAL A 254 -21.42 -25.75 9.43
C VAL A 254 -20.18 -25.95 10.33
N ILE A 255 -19.99 -27.15 10.87
CA ILE A 255 -18.86 -27.46 11.75
C ILE A 255 -17.52 -27.34 10.98
N ALA A 256 -17.42 -27.91 9.78
CA ALA A 256 -16.23 -27.84 8.97
C ALA A 256 -15.84 -26.36 8.69
N ARG A 257 -16.80 -25.52 8.32
CA ARG A 257 -16.56 -24.09 8.06
C ARG A 257 -16.18 -23.30 9.31
N LEU A 258 -16.76 -23.60 10.46
CA LEU A 258 -16.39 -22.92 11.71
C LEU A 258 -14.94 -23.23 12.11
N ILE A 259 -14.52 -24.48 11.93
CA ILE A 259 -13.13 -24.90 12.22
C ILE A 259 -12.16 -24.29 11.20
N SER A 260 -12.48 -24.37 9.91
CA SER A 260 -11.59 -23.86 8.84
C SER A 260 -11.50 -22.32 8.83
N ALA A 261 -12.49 -21.60 9.34
CA ALA A 261 -12.48 -20.15 9.44
C ALA A 261 -11.55 -19.61 10.55
N GLY A 262 -11.18 -20.46 11.51
CA GLY A 262 -10.20 -20.12 12.56
C GLY A 262 -8.74 -20.35 12.14
N PHE A 263 -8.50 -20.90 10.94
CA PHE A 263 -7.20 -21.21 10.38
C PHE A 263 -6.80 -20.19 9.29
#